data_d7a447caccc8f2de48c8d2e899747828
#
_entry.id   d7a447caccc8f2de48c8d2e899747828
#
_cell.length_a   1.000
_cell.length_b   1.000
_cell.length_c   1.000
_cell.angle_alpha   90.00
_cell.angle_beta   90.00
_cell.angle_gamma   90.00
#
_symmetry.space_group_name_H-M   'P 1'
#
loop_
_entity.id
_entity.type
_entity.pdbx_description
1 polymer ?
#
loop_
_entity_poly.entity_id
_entity_poly.type
_entity_poly.pdbx_seq_one_letter_code
_entity_poly.pdbx_strand_id
1 'polypeptide(L)'
;MLLEWVDFYGLLFLAPFLVLELFWRARRYELARGWRWRAAAVTLGVFGFTFAVGRAWGAVLPQWSLVDGAALGTWGGALAGVLVYEFLHYWYHRLAHQWDWLWRLGHQMHHSAESVDAFGAYYLHPLDAALFTTCAVIAFYPLLGLTAEAGAIASAFLAFNAAFQHANIRTPYWLGYLIQRPESHGVHHGRGIHRWNYADLPLWDMVFGTFRNPKVAPRDAGFYGGASAKLGTMLAFRDVTPA
;
A
#
# COMPACT_ATOMS: atom_id res chain seq x y z
N MET A 1 0.17 -7.97 20.32
CA MET A 1 -0.74 -9.05 19.87
C MET A 1 -1.53 -8.71 18.61
N LEU A 2 -2.14 -7.52 18.44
CA LEU A 2 -2.96 -7.18 17.26
C LEU A 2 -2.17 -6.73 16.04
N LEU A 3 -1.09 -5.98 16.22
CA LEU A 3 -0.22 -5.55 15.13
C LEU A 3 0.62 -6.71 14.54
N GLU A 4 0.70 -7.83 15.23
CA GLU A 4 1.34 -9.06 14.77
C GLU A 4 0.55 -9.74 13.64
N TRP A 5 -0.76 -9.51 13.54
CA TRP A 5 -1.61 -10.11 12.52
C TRP A 5 -1.59 -9.36 11.17
N VAL A 6 -1.22 -8.08 11.16
CA VAL A 6 -1.18 -7.27 9.91
C VAL A 6 -0.21 -7.90 8.91
N ASP A 7 0.99 -8.26 9.37
CA ASP A 7 2.01 -8.88 8.50
C ASP A 7 1.59 -10.28 8.05
N PHE A 8 0.93 -11.03 8.93
CA PHE A 8 0.35 -12.33 8.57
C PHE A 8 -0.73 -12.20 7.49
N TYR A 9 -1.66 -11.23 7.61
CA TYR A 9 -2.65 -10.98 6.56
C TYR A 9 -2.02 -10.53 5.25
N GLY A 10 -0.95 -9.73 5.31
CA GLY A 10 -0.17 -9.34 4.13
C GLY A 10 0.30 -10.55 3.33
N LEU A 11 0.93 -11.53 3.98
CA LEU A 11 1.37 -12.77 3.34
C LEU A 11 0.21 -13.65 2.89
N LEU A 12 -0.85 -13.76 3.72
CA LEU A 12 -2.03 -14.56 3.42
C LEU A 12 -2.72 -14.11 2.13
N PHE A 13 -2.91 -12.80 1.96
CA PHE A 13 -3.58 -12.25 0.78
C PHE A 13 -2.65 -12.09 -0.42
N LEU A 14 -1.36 -11.91 -0.21
CA LEU A 14 -0.39 -11.80 -1.29
C LEU A 14 -0.21 -13.15 -2.03
N ALA A 15 -0.14 -14.25 -1.30
CA ALA A 15 0.15 -15.58 -1.86
C ALA A 15 -0.82 -16.01 -2.98
N PRO A 16 -2.15 -15.90 -2.85
CA PRO A 16 -3.09 -16.22 -3.92
C PRO A 16 -2.85 -15.41 -5.20
N PHE A 17 -2.56 -14.12 -5.09
CA PHE A 17 -2.29 -13.27 -6.25
C PHE A 17 -0.95 -13.63 -6.92
N LEU A 18 0.09 -13.95 -6.16
CA LEU A 18 1.35 -14.45 -6.70
C LEU A 18 1.14 -15.75 -7.50
N VAL A 19 0.35 -16.69 -6.96
CA VAL A 19 0.02 -17.93 -7.65
C VAL A 19 -0.82 -17.65 -8.90
N LEU A 20 -1.85 -16.81 -8.80
CA LEU A 20 -2.71 -16.46 -9.92
C LEU A 20 -1.91 -15.87 -11.07
N GLU A 21 -0.95 -14.99 -10.79
CA GLU A 21 -0.10 -14.35 -11.79
C GLU A 21 0.89 -15.30 -12.47
N LEU A 22 1.17 -16.46 -11.92
CA LEU A 22 1.98 -17.44 -12.63
C LEU A 22 1.27 -17.97 -13.87
N PHE A 23 -0.07 -18.06 -13.85
CA PHE A 23 -0.90 -18.64 -14.90
C PHE A 23 -1.65 -17.61 -15.73
N TRP A 24 -2.14 -16.52 -15.11
CA TRP A 24 -3.04 -15.54 -15.73
C TRP A 24 -2.60 -14.10 -15.49
N ARG A 25 -1.64 -13.62 -16.29
CA ARG A 25 -1.24 -12.20 -16.24
C ARG A 25 -2.06 -11.39 -17.24
N ALA A 26 -2.60 -10.27 -16.76
CA ALA A 26 -3.32 -9.33 -17.63
C ALA A 26 -2.38 -8.60 -18.60
N ARG A 27 -1.14 -8.38 -18.17
CA ARG A 27 -0.12 -7.59 -18.91
C ARG A 27 1.25 -8.24 -18.83
N ARG A 28 2.07 -7.99 -19.87
CA ARG A 28 3.47 -8.37 -19.89
C ARG A 28 4.31 -7.11 -19.71
N TYR A 29 5.10 -7.07 -18.65
CA TYR A 29 6.04 -6.01 -18.35
C TYR A 29 7.46 -6.45 -18.67
N GLU A 30 8.29 -5.50 -19.08
CA GLU A 30 9.74 -5.70 -19.23
C GLU A 30 10.39 -5.52 -17.84
N LEU A 31 10.64 -6.62 -17.17
CA LEU A 31 11.14 -6.64 -15.79
C LEU A 31 12.66 -6.50 -15.74
N ALA A 32 13.17 -5.73 -14.78
CA ALA A 32 14.58 -5.73 -14.45
C ALA A 32 15.06 -7.14 -14.04
N ARG A 33 16.31 -7.46 -14.40
CA ARG A 33 16.90 -8.77 -14.04
C ARG A 33 16.81 -9.02 -12.55
N GLY A 34 16.31 -10.19 -12.16
CA GLY A 34 16.16 -10.61 -10.77
C GLY A 34 15.03 -9.89 -10.01
N TRP A 35 14.11 -9.21 -10.70
CA TRP A 35 13.01 -8.45 -10.08
C TRP A 35 12.29 -9.23 -8.99
N ARG A 36 11.76 -10.42 -9.30
CA ARG A 36 10.94 -11.18 -8.36
C ARG A 36 11.68 -11.57 -7.09
N TRP A 37 12.94 -12.00 -7.20
CA TRP A 37 13.77 -12.36 -6.05
C TRP A 37 14.08 -11.15 -5.18
N ARG A 38 14.38 -10.01 -5.81
CA ARG A 38 14.63 -8.75 -5.11
C ARG A 38 13.36 -8.27 -4.40
N ALA A 39 12.22 -8.29 -5.09
CA ALA A 39 10.94 -7.88 -4.51
C ALA A 39 10.53 -8.80 -3.35
N ALA A 40 10.68 -10.12 -3.49
CA ALA A 40 10.41 -11.06 -2.40
C ALA A 40 11.32 -10.83 -1.19
N ALA A 41 12.61 -10.61 -1.39
CA ALA A 41 13.55 -10.34 -0.31
C ALA A 41 13.22 -9.02 0.41
N VAL A 42 12.89 -7.97 -0.34
CA VAL A 42 12.44 -6.67 0.23
C VAL A 42 11.13 -6.85 1.01
N THR A 43 10.15 -7.54 0.44
CA THR A 43 8.86 -7.81 1.10
C THR A 43 9.06 -8.51 2.45
N LEU A 44 9.88 -9.57 2.51
CA LEU A 44 10.19 -10.26 3.77
C LEU A 44 10.90 -9.35 4.78
N GLY A 45 11.85 -8.52 4.31
CA GLY A 45 12.52 -7.55 5.16
C GLY A 45 11.58 -6.47 5.68
N VAL A 46 10.66 -5.98 4.84
CA VAL A 46 9.64 -4.98 5.20
C VAL A 46 8.69 -5.56 6.26
N PHE A 47 8.21 -6.80 6.09
CA PHE A 47 7.34 -7.43 7.08
C PHE A 47 8.04 -7.59 8.44
N GLY A 48 9.28 -8.04 8.47
CA GLY A 48 10.04 -8.10 9.73
C GLY A 48 10.24 -6.72 10.36
N PHE A 49 10.45 -5.69 9.55
CA PHE A 49 10.60 -4.32 10.03
C PHE A 49 9.27 -3.73 10.54
N THR A 50 8.16 -3.87 9.81
CA THR A 50 6.84 -3.39 10.24
C THR A 50 6.34 -4.09 11.48
N PHE A 51 6.65 -5.38 11.65
CA PHE A 51 6.42 -6.09 12.90
C PHE A 51 7.16 -5.42 14.08
N ALA A 52 8.43 -5.08 13.91
CA ALA A 52 9.19 -4.37 14.95
C ALA A 52 8.62 -2.96 15.23
N VAL A 53 8.23 -2.22 14.20
CA VAL A 53 7.56 -0.91 14.31
C VAL A 53 6.25 -1.05 15.08
N GLY A 54 5.43 -2.03 14.75
CA GLY A 54 4.16 -2.32 15.45
C GLY A 54 4.38 -2.64 16.93
N ARG A 55 5.41 -3.43 17.25
CA ARG A 55 5.81 -3.71 18.64
C ARG A 55 6.25 -2.46 19.39
N ALA A 56 7.03 -1.60 18.75
CA ALA A 56 7.48 -0.34 19.34
C ALA A 56 6.28 0.58 19.61
N TRP A 57 5.34 0.72 18.69
CA TRP A 57 4.10 1.46 18.91
C TRP A 57 3.29 0.89 20.06
N GLY A 58 3.11 -0.44 20.13
CA GLY A 58 2.40 -1.10 21.23
C GLY A 58 2.98 -0.83 22.62
N ALA A 59 4.27 -0.49 22.71
CA ALA A 59 4.92 -0.16 23.97
C ALA A 59 4.69 1.31 24.42
N VAL A 60 4.33 2.21 23.49
CA VAL A 60 4.21 3.65 23.75
C VAL A 60 2.81 4.23 23.52
N LEU A 61 1.88 3.42 23.02
CA LEU A 61 0.52 3.86 22.75
C LEU A 61 -0.19 4.34 24.03
N PRO A 62 -0.91 5.46 23.97
CA PRO A 62 -1.71 5.93 25.10
C PRO A 62 -2.86 4.95 25.38
N GLN A 63 -3.27 4.89 26.65
CA GLN A 63 -4.44 4.11 27.09
C GLN A 63 -5.78 4.86 26.90
N TRP A 64 -5.76 6.02 26.23
CA TRP A 64 -6.93 6.83 25.91
C TRP A 64 -7.11 6.92 24.39
N SER A 65 -8.34 7.18 24.00
CA SER A 65 -8.71 7.47 22.62
C SER A 65 -9.62 8.70 22.54
N LEU A 66 -9.65 9.36 21.39
CA LEU A 66 -10.52 10.51 21.16
C LEU A 66 -11.99 10.11 20.99
N VAL A 67 -12.24 8.92 20.48
CA VAL A 67 -13.56 8.35 20.24
C VAL A 67 -13.62 6.98 20.91
N ASP A 68 -14.77 6.62 21.44
CA ASP A 68 -15.04 5.25 21.91
C ASP A 68 -15.51 4.37 20.75
N GLY A 69 -14.55 3.96 19.93
CA GLY A 69 -14.83 3.08 18.78
C GLY A 69 -15.23 1.66 19.20
N ALA A 70 -14.96 1.25 20.44
CA ALA A 70 -15.45 -0.02 20.96
C ALA A 70 -16.99 -0.05 21.02
N ALA A 71 -17.63 1.09 21.26
CA ALA A 71 -19.09 1.21 21.25
C ALA A 71 -19.73 0.94 19.87
N LEU A 72 -18.95 1.02 18.77
CA LEU A 72 -19.43 0.68 17.43
C LEU A 72 -19.52 -0.83 17.18
N GLY A 73 -19.05 -1.64 18.12
CA GLY A 73 -18.92 -3.08 17.96
C GLY A 73 -17.85 -3.45 16.90
N THR A 74 -17.69 -4.76 16.68
CA THR A 74 -16.59 -5.26 15.83
C THR A 74 -16.68 -4.77 14.39
N TRP A 75 -17.81 -4.90 13.73
CA TRP A 75 -17.96 -4.54 12.31
C TRP A 75 -18.04 -3.03 12.08
N GLY A 76 -18.76 -2.32 12.94
CA GLY A 76 -18.81 -0.84 12.88
C GLY A 76 -17.46 -0.21 13.16
N GLY A 77 -16.74 -0.72 14.16
CA GLY A 77 -15.37 -0.32 14.46
C GLY A 77 -14.41 -0.60 13.33
N ALA A 78 -14.47 -1.79 12.71
CA ALA A 78 -13.64 -2.13 11.56
C ALA A 78 -13.89 -1.20 10.36
N LEU A 79 -15.15 -0.91 10.03
CA LEU A 79 -15.51 0.03 8.97
C LEU A 79 -14.98 1.44 9.27
N ALA A 80 -15.18 1.94 10.48
CA ALA A 80 -14.67 3.23 10.90
C ALA A 80 -13.13 3.27 10.82
N GLY A 81 -12.47 2.19 11.26
CA GLY A 81 -11.02 2.03 11.17
C GLY A 81 -10.50 2.13 9.75
N VAL A 82 -11.09 1.40 8.82
CA VAL A 82 -10.76 1.48 7.40
C VAL A 82 -10.95 2.91 6.88
N LEU A 83 -12.09 3.54 7.12
CA LEU A 83 -12.36 4.88 6.60
C LEU A 83 -11.39 5.94 7.13
N VAL A 84 -11.07 5.92 8.42
CA VAL A 84 -10.13 6.88 9.03
C VAL A 84 -8.69 6.59 8.59
N TYR A 85 -8.29 5.32 8.54
CA TYR A 85 -6.98 4.95 7.98
C TYR A 85 -6.83 5.47 6.55
N GLU A 86 -7.80 5.19 5.69
CA GLU A 86 -7.80 5.59 4.28
C GLU A 86 -7.73 7.11 4.10
N PHE A 87 -8.34 7.88 5.01
CA PHE A 87 -8.19 9.34 5.02
C PHE A 87 -6.75 9.76 5.33
N LEU A 88 -6.12 9.19 6.38
CA LEU A 88 -4.74 9.49 6.73
C LEU A 88 -3.77 9.02 5.64
N HIS A 89 -3.99 7.80 5.12
CA HIS A 89 -3.24 7.21 4.03
C HIS A 89 -3.30 8.07 2.77
N TYR A 90 -4.49 8.51 2.36
CA TYR A 90 -4.67 9.39 1.21
C TYR A 90 -3.82 10.66 1.31
N TRP A 91 -3.84 11.34 2.45
CA TRP A 91 -3.07 12.56 2.63
C TRP A 91 -1.58 12.32 2.69
N TYR A 92 -1.15 11.31 3.45
CA TYR A 92 0.27 10.92 3.47
C TYR A 92 0.77 10.58 2.06
N HIS A 93 0.08 9.71 1.35
CA HIS A 93 0.42 9.23 0.02
C HIS A 93 0.45 10.38 -1.01
N ARG A 94 -0.57 11.24 -0.99
CA ARG A 94 -0.61 12.43 -1.84
C ARG A 94 0.54 13.38 -1.56
N LEU A 95 0.89 13.61 -0.30
CA LEU A 95 2.03 14.45 0.09
C LEU A 95 3.36 13.81 -0.32
N ALA A 96 3.49 12.49 -0.22
CA ALA A 96 4.67 11.75 -0.67
C ALA A 96 4.93 11.95 -2.18
N HIS A 97 3.89 12.16 -2.97
CA HIS A 97 4.00 12.52 -4.39
C HIS A 97 4.22 14.00 -4.68
N GLN A 98 4.02 14.90 -3.71
CA GLN A 98 4.14 16.34 -3.90
C GLN A 98 5.43 16.92 -3.32
N TRP A 99 5.99 16.25 -2.31
CA TRP A 99 7.17 16.73 -1.60
C TRP A 99 8.39 15.86 -1.89
N ASP A 100 9.38 16.40 -2.57
CA ASP A 100 10.60 15.69 -2.98
C ASP A 100 11.29 14.94 -1.85
N TRP A 101 11.29 15.49 -0.64
CA TRP A 101 11.92 14.85 0.49
C TRP A 101 11.15 13.61 0.95
N LEU A 102 9.80 13.62 0.98
CA LEU A 102 8.98 12.45 1.28
C LEU A 102 9.10 11.40 0.17
N TRP A 103 9.09 11.84 -1.08
CA TRP A 103 9.32 10.98 -2.23
C TRP A 103 10.63 10.21 -2.09
N ARG A 104 11.74 10.92 -1.88
CA ARG A 104 13.08 10.31 -1.73
C ARG A 104 13.24 9.53 -0.44
N LEU A 105 12.56 9.93 0.64
CA LEU A 105 12.62 9.25 1.94
C LEU A 105 12.12 7.80 1.85
N GLY A 106 11.21 7.50 0.91
CA GLY A 106 10.69 6.15 0.83
C GLY A 106 9.90 5.83 -0.43
N HIS A 107 8.98 6.70 -0.83
CA HIS A 107 7.92 6.36 -1.78
C HIS A 107 8.40 6.13 -3.21
N GLN A 108 9.50 6.78 -3.64
CA GLN A 108 10.15 6.53 -4.93
C GLN A 108 10.52 5.05 -5.14
N MET A 109 10.89 4.34 -4.07
CA MET A 109 11.27 2.93 -4.18
C MET A 109 10.09 2.09 -4.66
N HIS A 110 8.90 2.32 -4.11
CA HIS A 110 7.66 1.68 -4.51
C HIS A 110 7.34 1.94 -5.99
N HIS A 111 7.46 3.19 -6.42
CA HIS A 111 7.22 3.62 -7.79
C HIS A 111 8.33 3.28 -8.79
N SER A 112 9.47 2.80 -8.34
CA SER A 112 10.58 2.41 -9.23
C SER A 112 10.33 1.10 -9.98
N ALA A 113 9.37 0.29 -9.53
CA ALA A 113 9.04 -1.01 -10.11
C ALA A 113 8.53 -0.87 -11.55
N GLU A 114 9.11 -1.63 -12.49
CA GLU A 114 8.73 -1.64 -13.91
C GLU A 114 7.43 -2.39 -14.17
N SER A 115 6.78 -2.89 -13.12
CA SER A 115 5.53 -3.63 -13.19
C SER A 115 4.58 -3.23 -12.07
N VAL A 116 3.29 -3.33 -12.34
CA VAL A 116 2.26 -3.43 -11.31
C VAL A 116 1.89 -4.91 -11.26
N ASP A 117 2.48 -5.61 -10.31
CA ASP A 117 2.27 -7.04 -10.05
C ASP A 117 2.32 -7.31 -8.54
N ALA A 118 1.83 -8.46 -8.11
CA ALA A 118 1.76 -8.81 -6.69
C ALA A 118 3.14 -8.82 -6.00
N PHE A 119 4.24 -9.05 -6.73
CA PHE A 119 5.59 -8.92 -6.19
C PHE A 119 5.93 -7.49 -5.77
N GLY A 120 5.35 -6.49 -6.46
CA GLY A 120 5.56 -5.06 -6.18
C GLY A 120 4.75 -4.52 -5.01
N ALA A 121 3.71 -5.23 -4.53
CA ALA A 121 2.78 -4.73 -3.53
C ALA A 121 3.46 -4.21 -2.25
N TYR A 122 4.50 -4.89 -1.81
CA TYR A 122 5.30 -4.54 -0.63
C TYR A 122 6.77 -4.23 -0.96
N TYR A 123 7.05 -3.84 -2.21
CA TYR A 123 8.35 -3.33 -2.59
C TYR A 123 8.50 -1.89 -2.11
N LEU A 124 8.65 -1.73 -0.81
CA LEU A 124 8.64 -0.47 -0.08
C LEU A 124 9.99 -0.19 0.57
N HIS A 125 10.32 1.10 0.69
CA HIS A 125 11.36 1.51 1.60
C HIS A 125 10.90 1.27 3.05
N PRO A 126 11.78 0.81 3.97
CA PRO A 126 11.37 0.57 5.37
C PRO A 126 10.68 1.77 6.04
N LEU A 127 11.14 3.00 5.78
CA LEU A 127 10.51 4.19 6.35
C LEU A 127 9.13 4.47 5.78
N ASP A 128 8.90 4.20 4.49
CA ASP A 128 7.58 4.32 3.87
C ASP A 128 6.59 3.33 4.52
N ALA A 129 7.02 2.08 4.67
CA ALA A 129 6.26 1.06 5.37
C ALA A 129 5.96 1.43 6.84
N ALA A 130 6.95 2.01 7.55
CA ALA A 130 6.75 2.50 8.91
C ALA A 130 5.70 3.62 8.98
N LEU A 131 5.67 4.53 8.01
CA LEU A 131 4.71 5.63 7.96
C LEU A 131 3.29 5.11 7.67
N PHE A 132 3.11 4.16 6.75
CA PHE A 132 1.82 3.49 6.54
C PHE A 132 1.35 2.75 7.80
N THR A 133 2.24 1.99 8.44
CA THR A 133 1.94 1.33 9.73
C THR A 133 1.54 2.34 10.80
N THR A 134 2.23 3.48 10.87
CA THR A 134 1.93 4.55 11.82
C THR A 134 0.55 5.16 11.57
N CYS A 135 0.16 5.37 10.31
CA CYS A 135 -1.20 5.83 9.96
C CYS A 135 -2.26 4.86 10.50
N ALA A 136 -2.06 3.54 10.34
CA ALA A 136 -2.99 2.54 10.87
C ALA A 136 -3.05 2.57 12.40
N VAL A 137 -1.90 2.62 13.05
CA VAL A 137 -1.81 2.68 14.51
C VAL A 137 -2.53 3.92 15.05
N ILE A 138 -2.30 5.10 14.45
CA ILE A 138 -2.94 6.36 14.86
C ILE A 138 -4.46 6.28 14.65
N ALA A 139 -4.91 5.77 13.50
CA ALA A 139 -6.32 5.63 13.20
C ALA A 139 -7.04 4.72 14.19
N PHE A 140 -6.48 3.54 14.46
CA PHE A 140 -7.17 2.48 15.18
C PHE A 140 -7.19 2.70 16.70
N TYR A 141 -6.10 3.25 17.28
CA TYR A 141 -5.96 3.33 18.73
C TYR A 141 -6.19 4.74 19.26
N PRO A 142 -5.30 5.72 19.14
CA PRO A 142 -5.51 7.01 19.77
C PRO A 142 -6.68 7.82 19.16
N LEU A 143 -7.00 7.64 17.89
CA LEU A 143 -8.16 8.32 17.31
C LEU A 143 -9.46 7.60 17.65
N LEU A 144 -9.56 6.30 17.32
CA LEU A 144 -10.83 5.59 17.37
C LEU A 144 -11.01 4.69 18.61
N GLY A 145 -9.96 4.23 19.29
CA GLY A 145 -10.09 3.28 20.40
C GLY A 145 -10.77 1.97 19.98
N LEU A 146 -10.35 1.38 18.87
CA LEU A 146 -10.95 0.16 18.36
C LEU A 146 -10.67 -1.03 19.27
N THR A 147 -11.64 -1.97 19.29
CA THR A 147 -11.38 -3.30 19.85
C THR A 147 -10.33 -4.04 19.02
N ALA A 148 -9.73 -5.03 19.63
CA ALA A 148 -8.75 -5.92 19.01
C ALA A 148 -9.28 -6.56 17.73
N GLU A 149 -10.50 -7.06 17.79
CA GLU A 149 -11.15 -7.75 16.69
C GLU A 149 -11.48 -6.79 15.54
N ALA A 150 -11.97 -5.59 15.86
CA ALA A 150 -12.26 -4.55 14.86
C ALA A 150 -10.98 -4.13 14.13
N GLY A 151 -9.89 -3.89 14.86
CA GLY A 151 -8.58 -3.57 14.30
C GLY A 151 -8.02 -4.70 13.43
N ALA A 152 -8.18 -5.96 13.83
CA ALA A 152 -7.75 -7.11 13.04
C ALA A 152 -8.52 -7.23 11.72
N ILE A 153 -9.85 -7.04 11.74
CA ILE A 153 -10.67 -7.06 10.51
C ILE A 153 -10.31 -5.90 9.59
N ALA A 154 -10.15 -4.69 10.13
CA ALA A 154 -9.71 -3.53 9.35
C ALA A 154 -8.35 -3.81 8.69
N SER A 155 -7.38 -4.31 9.46
CA SER A 155 -6.04 -4.67 8.94
C SER A 155 -6.09 -5.74 7.85
N ALA A 156 -6.94 -6.75 8.02
CA ALA A 156 -7.14 -7.80 7.01
C ALA A 156 -7.68 -7.22 5.70
N PHE A 157 -8.64 -6.30 5.77
CA PHE A 157 -9.17 -5.61 4.58
C PHE A 157 -8.11 -4.77 3.90
N LEU A 158 -7.32 -3.98 4.64
CA LEU A 158 -6.24 -3.16 4.08
C LEU A 158 -5.15 -4.02 3.43
N ALA A 159 -4.77 -5.12 4.06
CA ALA A 159 -3.79 -6.06 3.50
C ALA A 159 -4.30 -6.74 2.21
N PHE A 160 -5.57 -7.12 2.17
CA PHE A 160 -6.22 -7.61 0.95
C PHE A 160 -6.17 -6.55 -0.15
N ASN A 161 -6.52 -5.31 0.16
CA ASN A 161 -6.58 -4.22 -0.80
C ASN A 161 -5.20 -3.91 -1.40
N ALA A 162 -4.17 -3.82 -0.56
CA ALA A 162 -2.79 -3.61 -1.01
C ALA A 162 -2.33 -4.71 -1.97
N ALA A 163 -2.62 -5.98 -1.69
CA ALA A 163 -2.29 -7.09 -2.58
C ALA A 163 -3.14 -7.08 -3.86
N PHE A 164 -4.45 -6.80 -3.75
CA PHE A 164 -5.38 -6.81 -4.87
C PHE A 164 -5.08 -5.72 -5.90
N GLN A 165 -4.87 -4.47 -5.47
CA GLN A 165 -4.63 -3.34 -6.39
C GLN A 165 -3.31 -3.47 -7.16
N HIS A 166 -2.34 -4.22 -6.62
CA HIS A 166 -1.09 -4.52 -7.30
C HIS A 166 -1.16 -5.77 -8.17
N ALA A 167 -2.19 -6.62 -8.03
CA ALA A 167 -2.28 -7.84 -8.80
C ALA A 167 -2.34 -7.56 -10.31
N ASN A 168 -1.56 -8.28 -11.10
CA ASN A 168 -1.56 -8.15 -12.57
C ASN A 168 -2.70 -8.96 -13.19
N ILE A 169 -3.93 -8.61 -12.85
CA ILE A 169 -5.16 -9.25 -13.30
C ILE A 169 -6.08 -8.25 -13.99
N ARG A 170 -7.13 -8.74 -14.66
CA ARG A 170 -8.23 -7.91 -15.18
C ARG A 170 -9.41 -7.98 -14.24
N THR A 171 -10.02 -6.83 -14.02
CA THR A 171 -11.16 -6.72 -13.10
C THR A 171 -12.36 -6.00 -13.74
N PRO A 172 -13.59 -6.26 -13.27
CA PRO A 172 -14.77 -5.57 -13.77
C PRO A 172 -14.69 -4.06 -13.54
N TYR A 173 -15.08 -3.27 -14.54
CA TYR A 173 -14.99 -1.79 -14.49
C TYR A 173 -15.74 -1.18 -13.31
N TRP A 174 -16.93 -1.68 -12.98
CA TRP A 174 -17.76 -1.18 -11.89
C TRP A 174 -17.12 -1.32 -10.51
N LEU A 175 -16.24 -2.32 -10.34
CA LEU A 175 -15.56 -2.59 -9.08
C LEU A 175 -14.68 -1.41 -8.63
N GLY A 176 -14.17 -0.61 -9.59
CA GLY A 176 -13.32 0.55 -9.31
C GLY A 176 -14.05 1.71 -8.62
N TYR A 177 -15.36 1.65 -8.46
CA TYR A 177 -16.10 2.60 -7.62
C TYR A 177 -16.25 2.16 -6.17
N LEU A 178 -15.85 0.92 -5.87
CA LEU A 178 -15.93 0.34 -4.52
C LEU A 178 -14.55 0.12 -3.90
N ILE A 179 -13.58 -0.31 -4.71
CA ILE A 179 -12.23 -0.66 -4.28
C ILE A 179 -11.23 -0.26 -5.37
N GLN A 180 -10.01 0.08 -4.98
CA GLN A 180 -8.95 0.42 -5.94
C GLN A 180 -8.59 -0.81 -6.78
N ARG A 181 -8.83 -0.72 -8.10
CA ARG A 181 -8.56 -1.82 -9.03
C ARG A 181 -7.11 -1.80 -9.51
N PRO A 182 -6.57 -2.95 -9.96
CA PRO A 182 -5.27 -3.00 -10.65
C PRO A 182 -5.15 -2.05 -11.84
N GLU A 183 -6.23 -1.82 -12.58
CA GLU A 183 -6.22 -0.89 -13.71
C GLU A 183 -6.13 0.57 -13.25
N SER A 184 -6.80 0.91 -12.16
CA SER A 184 -6.77 2.25 -11.56
C SER A 184 -5.44 2.53 -10.89
N HIS A 185 -4.93 1.58 -10.11
CA HIS A 185 -3.62 1.67 -9.48
C HIS A 185 -2.48 1.66 -10.50
N GLY A 186 -2.68 0.95 -11.63
CA GLY A 186 -1.77 1.02 -12.76
C GLY A 186 -1.62 2.42 -13.38
N VAL A 187 -2.63 3.32 -13.26
CA VAL A 187 -2.47 4.74 -13.63
C VAL A 187 -1.54 5.42 -12.66
N HIS A 188 -1.71 5.17 -11.36
CA HIS A 188 -0.89 5.72 -10.31
C HIS A 188 0.60 5.39 -10.49
N HIS A 189 0.92 4.15 -10.85
CA HIS A 189 2.27 3.68 -11.16
C HIS A 189 2.72 3.93 -12.60
N GLY A 190 1.85 4.50 -13.45
CA GLY A 190 2.13 4.68 -14.87
C GLY A 190 3.39 5.51 -15.12
N ARG A 191 4.25 5.05 -16.03
CA ARG A 191 5.49 5.76 -16.41
C ARG A 191 5.19 7.18 -16.87
N GLY A 192 5.83 8.17 -16.22
CA GLY A 192 5.60 9.58 -16.47
C GLY A 192 4.28 10.15 -15.95
N ILE A 193 3.50 9.36 -15.19
CA ILE A 193 2.25 9.79 -14.58
C ILE A 193 2.45 10.01 -13.08
N HIS A 194 2.68 8.95 -12.31
CA HIS A 194 2.93 8.92 -10.86
C HIS A 194 2.03 9.88 -10.06
N ARG A 195 0.73 9.84 -10.33
CA ARG A 195 -0.30 10.67 -9.68
C ARG A 195 -1.68 10.04 -9.83
N TRP A 196 -2.69 10.59 -9.13
CA TRP A 196 -4.06 10.09 -9.04
C TRP A 196 -4.18 8.83 -8.17
N ASN A 197 -5.37 8.52 -7.72
CA ASN A 197 -5.68 7.29 -7.02
C ASN A 197 -4.74 7.01 -5.82
N TYR A 198 -4.73 7.95 -4.86
CA TYR A 198 -3.82 7.89 -3.70
C TYR A 198 -4.35 7.04 -2.55
N ALA A 199 -5.68 6.75 -2.50
CA ALA A 199 -6.27 5.90 -1.49
C ALA A 199 -6.47 4.47 -2.00
N ASP A 200 -6.49 3.49 -1.10
CA ASP A 200 -6.85 2.10 -1.44
C ASP A 200 -8.36 1.95 -1.62
N LEU A 201 -9.16 2.79 -0.95
CA LEU A 201 -10.57 3.00 -1.26
C LEU A 201 -10.75 4.25 -2.13
N PRO A 202 -11.44 4.16 -3.28
CA PRO A 202 -11.59 5.29 -4.20
C PRO A 202 -12.40 6.46 -3.63
N LEU A 203 -13.03 6.28 -2.47
CA LEU A 203 -13.87 7.28 -1.80
C LEU A 203 -13.14 8.62 -1.64
N TRP A 204 -11.94 8.61 -1.06
CA TRP A 204 -11.20 9.84 -0.79
C TRP A 204 -10.66 10.49 -2.08
N ASP A 205 -10.27 9.68 -3.06
CA ASP A 205 -9.93 10.19 -4.39
C ASP A 205 -11.12 10.83 -5.10
N MET A 206 -12.33 10.30 -4.95
CA MET A 206 -13.56 10.91 -5.47
C MET A 206 -13.85 12.24 -4.76
N VAL A 207 -13.76 12.26 -3.43
CA VAL A 207 -14.01 13.46 -2.62
C VAL A 207 -13.03 14.59 -2.96
N PHE A 208 -11.75 14.26 -3.14
CA PHE A 208 -10.70 15.27 -3.40
C PHE A 208 -10.31 15.42 -4.87
N GLY A 209 -11.07 14.82 -5.81
CA GLY A 209 -10.93 15.03 -7.25
C GLY A 209 -9.73 14.35 -7.91
N THR A 210 -9.14 13.37 -7.25
CA THR A 210 -7.96 12.62 -7.75
C THR A 210 -8.31 11.23 -8.30
N PHE A 211 -9.58 10.88 -8.36
CA PHE A 211 -10.06 9.59 -8.84
C PHE A 211 -9.90 9.41 -10.34
N ARG A 212 -9.36 8.26 -10.76
CA ARG A 212 -9.28 7.79 -12.14
C ARG A 212 -9.61 6.29 -12.20
N ASN A 213 -10.59 5.93 -13.03
CA ASN A 213 -10.99 4.54 -13.21
C ASN A 213 -10.97 4.20 -14.71
N PRO A 214 -9.80 3.89 -15.30
CA PRO A 214 -9.72 3.54 -16.71
C PRO A 214 -10.23 2.11 -16.98
N LYS A 215 -10.65 1.83 -18.19
CA LYS A 215 -10.96 0.44 -18.62
C LYS A 215 -9.70 -0.42 -18.76
N VAL A 216 -8.57 0.21 -19.08
CA VAL A 216 -7.27 -0.45 -19.29
C VAL A 216 -6.19 0.42 -18.61
N ALA A 217 -5.31 -0.21 -17.87
CA ALA A 217 -4.17 0.49 -17.27
C ALA A 217 -3.14 0.92 -18.33
N PRO A 218 -2.28 1.91 -18.03
CA PRO A 218 -1.12 2.25 -18.84
C PRO A 218 -0.27 1.01 -19.17
N ARG A 219 0.40 1.06 -20.34
CA ARG A 219 1.23 -0.04 -20.79
C ARG A 219 2.46 -0.24 -19.91
N ASP A 220 3.11 0.85 -19.54
CA ASP A 220 4.39 0.86 -18.84
C ASP A 220 4.21 1.42 -17.43
N ALA A 221 4.92 0.84 -16.47
CA ALA A 221 5.02 1.30 -15.08
C ALA A 221 6.46 1.68 -14.74
N GLY A 222 6.66 2.27 -13.57
CA GLY A 222 7.97 2.66 -13.08
C GLY A 222 8.56 3.87 -13.79
N PHE A 223 9.86 4.07 -13.65
CA PHE A 223 10.56 5.23 -14.22
C PHE A 223 11.18 4.89 -15.58
N TYR A 224 12.05 3.88 -15.62
CA TYR A 224 12.77 3.38 -16.79
C TYR A 224 13.24 1.94 -16.52
N GLY A 225 13.69 1.24 -17.56
CA GLY A 225 14.18 -0.13 -17.40
C GLY A 225 15.38 -0.21 -16.45
N GLY A 226 15.28 -1.04 -15.40
CA GLY A 226 16.32 -1.22 -14.40
C GLY A 226 16.28 -0.25 -13.22
N ALA A 227 15.29 0.65 -13.12
CA ALA A 227 15.16 1.59 -12.00
C ALA A 227 15.01 0.85 -10.67
N SER A 228 14.18 -0.18 -10.61
CA SER A 228 13.98 -1.00 -9.41
C SER A 228 15.25 -1.71 -8.93
N ALA A 229 16.23 -1.92 -9.79
CA ALA A 229 17.51 -2.55 -9.42
C ALA A 229 18.45 -1.60 -8.64
N LYS A 230 18.15 -0.29 -8.61
CA LYS A 230 18.94 0.71 -7.87
C LYS A 230 18.60 0.75 -6.38
N LEU A 231 18.31 -0.42 -5.78
CA LEU A 231 17.87 -0.56 -4.40
C LEU A 231 18.76 0.18 -3.40
N GLY A 232 20.09 -0.03 -3.46
CA GLY A 232 21.02 0.63 -2.53
C GLY A 232 21.02 2.15 -2.65
N THR A 233 20.79 2.70 -3.85
CA THR A 233 20.68 4.15 -4.08
C THR A 233 19.43 4.69 -3.38
N MET A 234 18.28 4.02 -3.52
CA MET A 234 17.02 4.42 -2.91
C MET A 234 17.05 4.26 -1.39
N LEU A 235 17.62 3.17 -0.88
CA LEU A 235 17.82 2.99 0.57
C LEU A 235 18.75 4.06 1.20
N ALA A 236 19.60 4.68 0.40
CA ALA A 236 20.44 5.82 0.80
C ALA A 236 19.76 7.18 0.52
N PHE A 237 18.44 7.22 0.29
CA PHE A 237 17.63 8.43 0.04
C PHE A 237 18.06 9.25 -1.18
N ARG A 238 18.78 8.65 -2.10
CA ARG A 238 19.20 9.30 -3.32
C ARG A 238 18.13 9.14 -4.40
N ASP A 239 17.91 10.22 -5.15
CA ASP A 239 16.93 10.23 -6.22
C ASP A 239 17.35 9.31 -7.37
N VAL A 240 16.41 8.53 -7.87
CA VAL A 240 16.55 7.69 -9.06
C VAL A 240 15.50 8.01 -10.13
N THR A 241 14.66 9.04 -9.91
CA THR A 241 13.70 9.49 -10.92
C THR A 241 14.44 10.15 -12.09
N PRO A 242 13.89 10.08 -13.31
CA PRO A 242 14.44 10.86 -14.43
C PRO A 242 14.29 12.36 -14.14
N ALA A 243 15.30 13.13 -14.56
CA ALA A 243 15.25 14.60 -14.50
C ALA A 243 14.15 15.14 -15.43
#